data_6f77a8c3042f162ec210d67f1cf86bf2
#
_entry.id   6f77a8c3042f162ec210d67f1cf86bf2
#
_cell.length_a   1.000
_cell.length_b   1.000
_cell.length_c   1.000
_cell.angle_alpha   90.00
_cell.angle_beta   90.00
_cell.angle_gamma   90.00
#
_symmetry.space_group_name_H-M   'P 1'
#
loop_
_entity.id
_entity.type
_entity.pdbx_description
1 polymer ?
#
loop_
_entity_poly.entity_id
_entity_poly.type
_entity_poly.pdbx_seq_one_letter_code
_entity_poly.pdbx_strand_id
1 'polypeptide(L)'
;MESFVAELEIQRVAELSAYLTVSGYDNYELSAEELSALQRFTELDDDNWGTYTVGNLFEKIATKKLPYKAKELPKQPTDDYVLPCLTSSFQNQGLNYYAPKAGATVLNNVISIPSNSDVYRAYYQTRDFTVLSDAYAIRWKSKEIELSPNQYLFMVMCINKVTDLPIYSYKNKLGGWNVVKTKEIRLPEKNGKIDFAFMDTFISAIKKLAIKEVVLYSDRKIAATKELVSKNNQLNS
;
A
#
# COMPACT_ATOMS: atom_id res chain seq x y z
N MET A 1 0.28 9.29 -38.11
CA MET A 1 -0.24 8.57 -36.93
C MET A 1 0.86 7.80 -36.21
N GLU A 2 1.69 7.02 -36.89
CA GLU A 2 2.80 6.27 -36.29
C GLU A 2 3.86 7.17 -35.59
N SER A 3 4.25 8.30 -36.18
CA SER A 3 5.17 9.27 -35.59
C SER A 3 4.64 9.86 -34.28
N PHE A 4 3.37 10.22 -34.21
CA PHE A 4 2.75 10.76 -32.99
C PHE A 4 2.68 9.73 -31.86
N VAL A 5 2.40 8.47 -32.18
CA VAL A 5 2.38 7.37 -31.20
C VAL A 5 3.78 7.12 -30.65
N ALA A 6 4.79 7.13 -31.52
CA ALA A 6 6.19 6.96 -31.12
C ALA A 6 6.68 8.09 -30.21
N GLU A 7 6.35 9.35 -30.52
CA GLU A 7 6.68 10.51 -29.66
C GLU A 7 6.01 10.42 -28.30
N LEU A 8 4.74 10.04 -28.26
CA LEU A 8 4.00 9.86 -27.00
C LEU A 8 4.61 8.72 -26.15
N GLU A 9 4.99 7.62 -26.78
CA GLU A 9 5.66 6.49 -26.08
C GLU A 9 6.99 6.92 -25.48
N ILE A 10 7.83 7.65 -26.23
CA ILE A 10 9.11 8.20 -25.76
C ILE A 10 8.90 9.10 -24.54
N GLN A 11 7.93 10.02 -24.63
CA GLN A 11 7.61 10.91 -23.52
C GLN A 11 7.18 10.13 -22.26
N ARG A 12 6.28 9.15 -22.41
CA ARG A 12 5.78 8.35 -21.28
C ARG A 12 6.88 7.50 -20.64
N VAL A 13 7.78 6.95 -21.43
CA VAL A 13 8.93 6.20 -20.89
C VAL A 13 9.90 7.14 -20.16
N ALA A 14 10.15 8.35 -20.66
CA ALA A 14 10.97 9.32 -19.98
C ALA A 14 10.35 9.79 -18.64
N GLU A 15 9.05 10.05 -18.62
CA GLU A 15 8.29 10.38 -17.40
C GLU A 15 8.37 9.24 -16.37
N LEU A 16 8.20 7.99 -16.82
CA LEU A 16 8.33 6.79 -15.97
C LEU A 16 9.74 6.68 -15.38
N SER A 17 10.78 6.81 -16.18
CA SER A 17 12.16 6.74 -15.72
C SER A 17 12.47 7.83 -14.70
N ALA A 18 12.06 9.08 -14.97
CA ALA A 18 12.22 10.18 -14.03
C ALA A 18 11.48 9.91 -12.70
N TYR A 19 10.26 9.37 -12.76
CA TYR A 19 9.51 8.98 -11.57
C TYR A 19 10.23 7.90 -10.76
N LEU A 20 10.74 6.85 -11.42
CA LEU A 20 11.47 5.75 -10.76
C LEU A 20 12.70 6.30 -10.02
N THR A 21 13.48 7.17 -10.67
CA THR A 21 14.67 7.76 -10.07
C THR A 21 14.34 8.68 -8.89
N VAL A 22 13.40 9.61 -9.06
CA VAL A 22 13.00 10.54 -7.98
C VAL A 22 12.38 9.81 -6.78
N SER A 23 11.70 8.69 -7.03
CA SER A 23 11.09 7.86 -5.98
C SER A 23 12.07 6.84 -5.37
N GLY A 24 13.32 6.73 -5.87
CA GLY A 24 14.30 5.75 -5.43
C GLY A 24 13.93 4.30 -5.79
N TYR A 25 13.11 4.11 -6.82
CA TYR A 25 12.68 2.79 -7.31
C TYR A 25 13.49 2.30 -8.51
N ASP A 26 14.45 3.07 -9.00
CA ASP A 26 15.36 2.68 -10.09
C ASP A 26 16.39 1.61 -9.64
N ASN A 27 16.70 1.53 -8.35
CA ASN A 27 17.55 0.48 -7.80
C ASN A 27 16.73 -0.77 -7.43
N TYR A 28 16.76 -1.76 -8.30
CA TYR A 28 16.11 -3.07 -8.09
C TYR A 28 17.09 -4.17 -7.62
N GLU A 29 18.38 -3.86 -7.50
CA GLU A 29 19.37 -4.82 -7.02
C GLU A 29 19.21 -5.05 -5.50
N LEU A 30 19.15 -6.33 -5.12
CA LEU A 30 19.04 -6.70 -3.71
C LEU A 30 20.40 -6.60 -3.02
N SER A 31 20.42 -5.99 -1.85
CA SER A 31 21.59 -6.05 -0.96
C SER A 31 21.75 -7.43 -0.31
N ALA A 32 22.91 -7.69 0.29
CA ALA A 32 23.15 -8.93 1.01
C ALA A 32 22.16 -9.10 2.19
N GLU A 33 21.82 -8.01 2.89
CA GLU A 33 20.86 -8.00 3.98
C GLU A 33 19.44 -8.29 3.48
N GLU A 34 19.05 -7.75 2.32
CA GLU A 34 17.75 -7.98 1.70
C GLU A 34 17.62 -9.44 1.22
N LEU A 35 18.66 -10.00 0.62
CA LEU A 35 18.69 -11.43 0.26
C LEU A 35 18.59 -12.32 1.51
N SER A 36 19.35 -11.99 2.56
CA SER A 36 19.27 -12.68 3.84
C SER A 36 17.88 -12.59 4.49
N ALA A 37 17.22 -11.44 4.40
CA ALA A 37 15.86 -11.28 4.92
C ALA A 37 14.84 -12.13 4.16
N LEU A 38 14.93 -12.22 2.83
CA LEU A 38 14.09 -13.10 2.03
C LEU A 38 14.30 -14.57 2.37
N GLN A 39 15.56 -15.02 2.49
CA GLN A 39 15.90 -16.37 2.87
C GLN A 39 15.39 -16.67 4.29
N ARG A 40 15.68 -15.81 5.25
CA ARG A 40 15.20 -15.95 6.64
C ARG A 40 13.68 -16.05 6.71
N PHE A 41 12.94 -15.31 5.90
CA PHE A 41 11.47 -15.38 5.88
C PHE A 41 10.95 -16.77 5.47
N THR A 42 11.64 -17.47 4.57
CA THR A 42 11.29 -18.83 4.16
C THR A 42 11.73 -19.90 5.15
N GLU A 43 12.76 -19.63 5.95
CA GLU A 43 13.38 -20.55 6.91
C GLU A 43 12.93 -20.26 8.36
N LEU A 44 12.07 -19.24 8.58
CA LEU A 44 11.61 -18.86 9.91
C LEU A 44 10.84 -20.01 10.56
N ASP A 45 11.46 -20.63 11.56
CA ASP A 45 10.82 -21.56 12.46
C ASP A 45 9.81 -20.84 13.36
N ASP A 46 8.90 -21.62 13.95
CA ASP A 46 7.87 -21.08 14.85
C ASP A 46 8.46 -20.27 16.02
N ASP A 47 9.65 -20.60 16.47
CA ASP A 47 10.36 -19.93 17.58
C ASP A 47 10.79 -18.49 17.26
N ASN A 48 10.82 -18.09 15.98
CA ASN A 48 11.18 -16.74 15.54
C ASN A 48 9.97 -15.84 15.29
N TRP A 49 8.77 -16.33 15.61
CA TRP A 49 7.52 -15.61 15.45
C TRP A 49 6.76 -15.49 16.76
N GLY A 50 6.52 -14.25 17.20
CA GLY A 50 5.61 -13.98 18.33
C GLY A 50 4.16 -13.86 17.87
N THR A 51 3.26 -14.23 18.76
CA THR A 51 1.81 -14.07 18.58
C THR A 51 1.32 -12.81 19.27
N TYR A 52 0.64 -11.95 18.54
CA TYR A 52 0.17 -10.66 19.02
C TYR A 52 -1.29 -10.44 18.68
N THR A 53 -2.07 -10.04 19.66
CA THR A 53 -3.46 -9.63 19.42
C THR A 53 -3.47 -8.25 18.74
N VAL A 54 -4.21 -8.12 17.64
CA VAL A 54 -4.29 -6.85 16.87
C VAL A 54 -4.69 -5.68 17.78
N GLY A 55 -5.62 -5.88 18.71
CA GLY A 55 -6.05 -4.85 19.67
C GLY A 55 -5.01 -4.45 20.71
N ASN A 56 -3.95 -5.24 20.93
CA ASN A 56 -2.83 -4.82 21.77
C ASN A 56 -1.87 -3.89 21.03
N LEU A 57 -1.74 -4.06 19.73
CA LEU A 57 -0.84 -3.30 18.86
C LEU A 57 -1.49 -2.03 18.29
N PHE A 58 -2.79 -2.10 17.97
CA PHE A 58 -3.52 -1.05 17.28
C PHE A 58 -4.74 -0.59 18.07
N GLU A 59 -5.18 0.62 17.80
CA GLU A 59 -6.45 1.16 18.27
C GLU A 59 -7.27 1.74 17.12
N LYS A 60 -8.61 1.64 17.23
CA LYS A 60 -9.51 2.27 16.27
C LYS A 60 -9.51 3.77 16.47
N ILE A 61 -9.39 4.51 15.37
CA ILE A 61 -9.49 5.96 15.38
C ILE A 61 -10.96 6.36 15.43
N ALA A 62 -11.30 7.25 16.35
CA ALA A 62 -12.62 7.87 16.39
C ALA A 62 -12.77 8.85 15.22
N THR A 63 -13.76 8.63 14.36
CA THR A 63 -14.05 9.49 13.22
C THR A 63 -15.43 10.11 13.35
N LYS A 64 -15.57 11.35 12.87
CA LYS A 64 -16.88 12.01 12.77
C LYS A 64 -17.71 11.29 11.71
N LYS A 65 -18.97 10.97 12.04
CA LYS A 65 -19.90 10.41 11.06
C LYS A 65 -20.24 11.49 10.04
N LEU A 66 -19.95 11.20 8.78
CA LEU A 66 -20.37 12.07 7.69
C LEU A 66 -21.87 11.90 7.39
N PRO A 67 -22.58 12.97 7.02
CA PRO A 67 -24.03 12.94 6.76
C PRO A 67 -24.38 12.35 5.39
N TYR A 68 -23.43 11.71 4.71
CA TYR A 68 -23.58 11.22 3.35
C TYR A 68 -23.73 9.70 3.28
N LYS A 69 -24.47 9.22 2.29
CA LYS A 69 -24.41 7.86 1.80
C LYS A 69 -23.45 7.81 0.61
N ALA A 70 -22.80 6.66 0.37
CA ALA A 70 -21.84 6.51 -0.73
C ALA A 70 -22.37 6.98 -2.09
N LYS A 71 -23.65 6.68 -2.42
CA LYS A 71 -24.30 7.09 -3.67
C LYS A 71 -24.51 8.60 -3.85
N GLU A 72 -24.37 9.37 -2.78
CA GLU A 72 -24.54 10.84 -2.77
C GLU A 72 -23.21 11.56 -2.98
N LEU A 73 -22.10 10.82 -2.93
CA LEU A 73 -20.76 11.35 -3.10
C LEU A 73 -20.27 11.19 -4.55
N PRO A 74 -19.55 12.18 -5.10
CA PRO A 74 -18.95 12.07 -6.42
C PRO A 74 -17.83 11.02 -6.45
N LYS A 75 -17.65 10.37 -7.61
CA LYS A 75 -16.57 9.39 -7.87
C LYS A 75 -15.28 10.03 -8.38
N GLN A 76 -15.31 11.30 -8.70
CA GLN A 76 -14.18 12.11 -9.11
C GLN A 76 -14.13 13.36 -8.23
N PRO A 77 -12.94 13.92 -7.98
CA PRO A 77 -12.84 15.15 -7.21
C PRO A 77 -13.55 16.30 -7.92
N THR A 78 -14.24 17.13 -7.14
CA THR A 78 -14.86 18.40 -7.56
C THR A 78 -14.41 19.50 -6.60
N ASP A 79 -14.79 20.76 -6.85
CA ASP A 79 -14.29 21.92 -6.09
C ASP A 79 -14.42 21.76 -4.57
N ASP A 80 -15.55 21.26 -4.08
CA ASP A 80 -15.81 21.07 -2.65
C ASP A 80 -15.49 19.65 -2.16
N TYR A 81 -15.57 18.64 -3.03
CA TYR A 81 -15.41 17.23 -2.71
C TYR A 81 -14.03 16.74 -3.14
N VAL A 82 -13.00 17.09 -2.37
CA VAL A 82 -11.59 16.81 -2.70
C VAL A 82 -10.95 15.73 -1.85
N LEU A 83 -11.56 15.37 -0.72
CA LEU A 83 -11.01 14.41 0.21
C LEU A 83 -11.43 12.99 -0.17
N PRO A 84 -10.49 12.09 -0.54
CA PRO A 84 -10.80 10.69 -0.79
C PRO A 84 -11.56 10.07 0.37
N CYS A 85 -12.64 9.36 0.07
CA CYS A 85 -13.54 8.79 1.06
C CYS A 85 -13.64 7.26 0.91
N LEU A 86 -13.24 6.55 1.95
CA LEU A 86 -13.31 5.10 1.99
C LEU A 86 -14.70 4.58 2.30
N THR A 87 -15.05 3.53 1.61
CA THR A 87 -16.28 2.75 1.84
C THR A 87 -15.95 1.26 2.08
N SER A 88 -16.95 0.40 1.98
CA SER A 88 -16.78 -1.05 2.03
C SER A 88 -16.15 -1.66 0.77
N SER A 89 -15.89 -0.89 -0.28
CA SER A 89 -15.29 -1.41 -1.51
C SER A 89 -13.83 -1.82 -1.31
N PHE A 90 -13.39 -2.84 -2.03
CA PHE A 90 -11.99 -3.25 -2.12
C PHE A 90 -11.29 -2.70 -3.37
N GLN A 91 -12.04 -2.18 -4.35
CA GLN A 91 -11.48 -1.51 -5.52
C GLN A 91 -10.79 -0.21 -5.11
N ASN A 92 -9.70 0.15 -5.78
CA ASN A 92 -8.89 1.33 -5.47
C ASN A 92 -8.58 1.49 -3.97
N GLN A 93 -8.29 0.38 -3.28
CA GLN A 93 -8.06 0.36 -1.83
C GLN A 93 -9.23 0.93 -1.01
N GLY A 94 -10.46 0.89 -1.52
CA GLY A 94 -11.66 1.46 -0.92
C GLY A 94 -11.92 2.93 -1.25
N LEU A 95 -11.00 3.60 -1.96
CA LEU A 95 -11.07 5.02 -2.33
C LEU A 95 -11.91 5.21 -3.60
N ASN A 96 -13.23 5.16 -3.50
CA ASN A 96 -14.12 5.23 -4.66
C ASN A 96 -14.96 6.50 -4.72
N TYR A 97 -14.87 7.34 -3.72
CA TYR A 97 -15.66 8.56 -3.59
C TYR A 97 -14.84 9.71 -3.02
N TYR A 98 -15.37 10.91 -3.10
CA TYR A 98 -14.78 12.11 -2.53
C TYR A 98 -15.77 12.82 -1.62
N ALA A 99 -15.29 13.30 -0.48
CA ALA A 99 -16.08 14.06 0.50
C ALA A 99 -15.50 15.46 0.70
N PRO A 100 -16.28 16.41 1.23
CA PRO A 100 -15.73 17.69 1.67
C PRO A 100 -14.76 17.50 2.83
N LYS A 101 -13.68 18.29 2.88
CA LYS A 101 -12.80 18.34 4.06
C LYS A 101 -13.51 18.94 5.27
N ALA A 102 -14.41 19.88 5.04
CA ALA A 102 -15.20 20.54 6.09
C ALA A 102 -16.05 19.52 6.86
N GLY A 103 -15.85 19.44 8.17
CA GLY A 103 -16.57 18.52 9.04
C GLY A 103 -16.08 17.06 9.02
N ALA A 104 -15.19 16.67 8.11
CA ALA A 104 -14.60 15.35 8.07
C ALA A 104 -13.46 15.18 9.08
N THR A 105 -13.23 13.96 9.52
CA THR A 105 -11.97 13.58 10.16
C THR A 105 -10.98 13.22 9.08
N VAL A 106 -9.93 14.03 8.90
CA VAL A 106 -8.86 13.75 7.94
C VAL A 106 -7.87 12.79 8.59
N LEU A 107 -7.56 11.71 7.89
CA LEU A 107 -6.66 10.63 8.30
C LEU A 107 -5.56 10.47 7.26
N ASN A 108 -4.36 10.12 7.70
CA ASN A 108 -3.25 9.68 6.85
C ASN A 108 -2.28 8.81 7.64
N ASN A 109 -1.39 8.10 6.96
CA ASN A 109 -0.39 7.20 7.56
C ASN A 109 -0.98 6.20 8.57
N VAL A 110 -2.12 5.61 8.23
CA VAL A 110 -2.86 4.66 9.07
C VAL A 110 -3.37 3.49 8.25
N ILE A 111 -3.83 2.43 8.91
CA ILE A 111 -4.43 1.27 8.26
C ILE A 111 -5.94 1.45 8.20
N SER A 112 -6.53 1.27 7.02
CA SER A 112 -7.97 1.24 6.80
C SER A 112 -8.45 -0.21 6.62
N ILE A 113 -9.65 -0.51 7.14
CA ILE A 113 -10.27 -1.84 7.05
C ILE A 113 -11.76 -1.65 6.76
N PRO A 114 -12.34 -2.36 5.76
CA PRO A 114 -13.78 -2.38 5.55
C PRO A 114 -14.49 -3.17 6.67
N SER A 115 -15.68 -2.76 7.06
CA SER A 115 -16.47 -3.42 8.12
C SER A 115 -17.70 -4.14 7.61
N ASN A 116 -18.09 -3.92 6.35
CA ASN A 116 -19.27 -4.51 5.72
C ASN A 116 -19.00 -4.70 4.23
N SER A 117 -18.31 -5.79 3.86
CA SER A 117 -17.80 -6.03 2.53
C SER A 117 -17.85 -7.52 2.17
N ASP A 118 -17.60 -7.84 0.90
CA ASP A 118 -17.26 -9.20 0.47
C ASP A 118 -15.77 -9.52 0.67
N VAL A 119 -14.94 -8.48 0.81
CA VAL A 119 -13.49 -8.58 1.00
C VAL A 119 -13.09 -7.68 2.17
N TYR A 120 -12.45 -8.26 3.18
CA TYR A 120 -12.05 -7.54 4.41
C TYR A 120 -10.55 -7.22 4.41
N ARG A 121 -10.05 -6.79 3.27
CA ARG A 121 -8.65 -6.44 3.07
C ARG A 121 -8.30 -5.12 3.74
N ALA A 122 -7.28 -5.15 4.58
CA ALA A 122 -6.67 -3.96 5.15
C ALA A 122 -5.72 -3.30 4.14
N TYR A 123 -5.61 -1.97 4.21
CA TYR A 123 -4.71 -1.17 3.38
C TYR A 123 -3.99 -0.12 4.21
N TYR A 124 -2.70 0.07 3.97
CA TYR A 124 -1.96 1.21 4.49
C TYR A 124 -2.21 2.43 3.60
N GLN A 125 -2.76 3.48 4.18
CA GLN A 125 -3.14 4.71 3.50
C GLN A 125 -2.14 5.81 3.81
N THR A 126 -1.37 6.23 2.79
CA THR A 126 -0.30 7.23 2.92
C THR A 126 -0.76 8.66 2.65
N ARG A 127 -1.94 8.84 2.06
CA ARG A 127 -2.50 10.16 1.68
C ARG A 127 -3.69 10.51 2.54
N ASP A 128 -4.04 11.79 2.57
CA ASP A 128 -5.22 12.28 3.24
C ASP A 128 -6.49 11.57 2.73
N PHE A 129 -7.30 11.09 3.66
CA PHE A 129 -8.58 10.46 3.39
C PHE A 129 -9.53 10.59 4.57
N THR A 130 -10.78 10.22 4.37
CA THR A 130 -11.76 10.00 5.44
C THR A 130 -12.51 8.69 5.24
N VAL A 131 -13.39 8.31 6.14
CA VAL A 131 -14.16 7.06 6.08
C VAL A 131 -15.65 7.30 6.19
N LEU A 132 -16.45 6.51 5.46
CA LEU A 132 -17.87 6.34 5.72
C LEU A 132 -18.11 5.21 6.75
N SER A 133 -19.39 4.99 7.09
CA SER A 133 -19.83 4.04 8.13
C SER A 133 -19.40 2.58 7.89
N ASP A 134 -19.13 2.21 6.65
CA ASP A 134 -18.81 0.82 6.25
C ASP A 134 -17.29 0.53 6.22
N ALA A 135 -16.48 1.46 6.72
CA ALA A 135 -15.04 1.29 6.90
C ALA A 135 -14.59 1.97 8.20
N TYR A 136 -13.42 1.63 8.66
CA TYR A 136 -12.78 2.26 9.80
C TYR A 136 -11.26 2.30 9.62
N ALA A 137 -10.60 3.14 10.40
CA ALA A 137 -9.15 3.21 10.44
C ALA A 137 -8.62 2.83 11.82
N ILE A 138 -7.43 2.24 11.83
CA ILE A 138 -6.68 1.89 13.01
C ILE A 138 -5.28 2.48 12.95
N ARG A 139 -4.73 2.87 14.09
CA ARG A 139 -3.36 3.36 14.23
C ARG A 139 -2.57 2.55 15.22
N TRP A 140 -1.26 2.55 15.07
CA TRP A 140 -0.33 1.99 16.03
C TRP A 140 -0.45 2.67 17.39
N LYS A 141 -0.45 1.89 18.48
CA LYS A 141 -0.71 2.40 19.82
C LYS A 141 0.50 3.01 20.50
N SER A 142 1.68 2.43 20.28
CA SER A 142 2.88 2.91 20.96
C SER A 142 3.18 4.34 20.53
N LYS A 143 3.48 5.18 21.53
CA LYS A 143 3.96 6.55 21.33
C LYS A 143 5.49 6.65 21.29
N GLU A 144 6.16 5.58 21.72
CA GLU A 144 7.61 5.51 21.78
C GLU A 144 8.22 5.02 20.47
N ILE A 145 7.42 4.29 19.66
CA ILE A 145 7.83 3.71 18.39
C ILE A 145 6.90 4.25 17.30
N GLU A 146 7.47 4.97 16.37
CA GLU A 146 6.79 5.36 15.14
C GLU A 146 7.10 4.31 14.05
N LEU A 147 6.06 3.72 13.46
CA LEU A 147 6.24 2.73 12.41
C LEU A 147 6.63 3.40 11.10
N SER A 148 7.62 2.83 10.41
CA SER A 148 7.95 3.18 9.04
C SER A 148 6.84 2.72 8.06
N PRO A 149 6.77 3.29 6.84
CA PRO A 149 5.87 2.80 5.79
C PRO A 149 6.05 1.31 5.49
N ASN A 150 7.28 0.79 5.54
CA ASN A 150 7.57 -0.63 5.32
C ASN A 150 7.01 -1.50 6.45
N GLN A 151 7.17 -1.07 7.69
CA GLN A 151 6.62 -1.75 8.85
C GLN A 151 5.09 -1.77 8.81
N TYR A 152 4.43 -0.66 8.41
CA TYR A 152 2.99 -0.64 8.18
C TYR A 152 2.57 -1.64 7.10
N LEU A 153 3.29 -1.75 5.98
CA LEU A 153 3.00 -2.72 4.92
C LEU A 153 3.15 -4.16 5.42
N PHE A 154 4.17 -4.44 6.22
CA PHE A 154 4.34 -5.75 6.85
C PHE A 154 3.17 -6.09 7.78
N MET A 155 2.77 -5.15 8.64
CA MET A 155 1.62 -5.30 9.54
C MET A 155 0.31 -5.55 8.77
N VAL A 156 0.09 -4.82 7.66
CA VAL A 156 -1.06 -5.02 6.76
C VAL A 156 -1.06 -6.44 6.19
N MET A 157 0.09 -6.95 5.77
CA MET A 157 0.22 -8.32 5.28
C MET A 157 -0.20 -9.33 6.36
N CYS A 158 0.24 -9.15 7.61
CA CYS A 158 -0.11 -10.02 8.72
C CYS A 158 -1.59 -9.91 9.12
N ILE A 159 -2.15 -8.70 9.13
CA ILE A 159 -3.59 -8.48 9.39
C ILE A 159 -4.43 -9.15 8.30
N ASN A 160 -4.06 -9.04 7.03
CA ASN A 160 -4.77 -9.64 5.91
C ASN A 160 -4.82 -11.18 5.98
N LYS A 161 -3.80 -11.81 6.57
CA LYS A 161 -3.82 -13.27 6.81
C LYS A 161 -4.95 -13.74 7.74
N VAL A 162 -5.54 -12.83 8.52
CA VAL A 162 -6.63 -13.15 9.46
C VAL A 162 -7.94 -12.42 9.17
N THR A 163 -7.94 -11.45 8.26
CA THR A 163 -9.12 -10.69 7.88
C THR A 163 -9.58 -10.94 6.45
N ASP A 164 -8.66 -11.07 5.49
CA ASP A 164 -8.96 -11.27 4.06
C ASP A 164 -9.01 -12.76 3.73
N LEU A 165 -9.94 -13.48 4.35
CA LEU A 165 -10.10 -14.92 4.19
C LEU A 165 -11.31 -15.24 3.30
N PRO A 166 -11.23 -16.27 2.43
CA PRO A 166 -12.32 -16.67 1.55
C PRO A 166 -13.63 -17.06 2.28
N ILE A 167 -13.54 -17.39 3.57
CA ILE A 167 -14.70 -17.70 4.40
C ILE A 167 -15.58 -16.48 4.67
N TYR A 168 -15.02 -15.26 4.59
CA TYR A 168 -15.75 -14.03 4.83
C TYR A 168 -16.36 -13.47 3.56
N SER A 169 -17.56 -12.92 3.68
CA SER A 169 -18.33 -12.30 2.60
C SER A 169 -19.35 -11.34 3.17
N TYR A 170 -20.11 -10.67 2.33
CA TYR A 170 -21.24 -9.84 2.76
C TYR A 170 -22.30 -10.66 3.53
N LYS A 171 -22.46 -11.94 3.20
CA LYS A 171 -23.39 -12.86 3.91
C LYS A 171 -22.76 -13.44 5.19
N ASN A 172 -21.50 -13.78 5.16
CA ASN A 172 -20.74 -14.30 6.31
C ASN A 172 -19.70 -13.29 6.75
N LYS A 173 -20.14 -12.26 7.46
CA LYS A 173 -19.33 -11.09 7.79
C LYS A 173 -18.23 -11.40 8.80
N LEU A 174 -17.02 -10.93 8.55
CA LEU A 174 -15.98 -10.86 9.57
C LEU A 174 -16.45 -10.02 10.77
N GLY A 175 -17.16 -8.91 10.48
CA GLY A 175 -17.52 -7.91 11.48
C GLY A 175 -16.58 -6.71 11.50
N GLY A 176 -16.83 -5.80 12.43
CA GLY A 176 -16.04 -4.57 12.58
C GLY A 176 -14.89 -4.73 13.59
N TRP A 177 -14.40 -3.58 14.07
CA TRP A 177 -13.26 -3.51 14.99
C TRP A 177 -13.36 -4.41 16.22
N ASN A 178 -14.56 -4.58 16.80
CA ASN A 178 -14.73 -5.42 17.99
C ASN A 178 -14.33 -6.89 17.78
N VAL A 179 -14.41 -7.38 16.55
CA VAL A 179 -13.95 -8.72 16.17
C VAL A 179 -12.47 -8.66 15.74
N VAL A 180 -12.09 -7.72 14.88
CA VAL A 180 -10.71 -7.64 14.37
C VAL A 180 -9.70 -7.41 15.49
N LYS A 181 -10.03 -6.62 16.51
CA LYS A 181 -9.13 -6.38 17.65
C LYS A 181 -8.78 -7.65 18.45
N THR A 182 -9.60 -8.72 18.36
CA THR A 182 -9.34 -9.99 19.06
C THR A 182 -8.59 -11.00 18.21
N LYS A 183 -8.35 -10.71 16.94
CA LYS A 183 -7.57 -11.57 16.06
C LYS A 183 -6.09 -11.56 16.46
N GLU A 184 -5.46 -12.71 16.32
CA GLU A 184 -4.04 -12.89 16.57
C GLU A 184 -3.29 -12.89 15.24
N ILE A 185 -2.21 -12.12 15.18
CA ILE A 185 -1.26 -12.09 14.08
C ILE A 185 0.10 -12.54 14.55
N ARG A 186 0.88 -13.11 13.66
CA ARG A 186 2.25 -13.51 13.94
C ARG A 186 3.21 -12.46 13.39
N LEU A 187 4.15 -12.02 14.20
CA LEU A 187 5.17 -11.04 13.84
C LEU A 187 6.56 -11.59 14.11
N PRO A 188 7.56 -11.23 13.29
CA PRO A 188 8.93 -11.65 13.53
C PRO A 188 9.46 -11.10 14.85
N GLU A 189 10.18 -11.93 15.58
CA GLU A 189 10.81 -11.58 16.85
C GLU A 189 12.32 -11.73 16.81
N LYS A 190 12.96 -10.88 17.61
CA LYS A 190 14.36 -10.97 17.95
C LYS A 190 14.53 -10.65 19.44
N ASN A 191 15.10 -11.60 20.21
CA ASN A 191 15.28 -11.45 21.66
C ASN A 191 13.96 -11.15 22.41
N GLY A 192 12.85 -11.79 22.04
CA GLY A 192 11.53 -11.62 22.67
C GLY A 192 10.86 -10.28 22.39
N LYS A 193 11.28 -9.55 21.36
CA LYS A 193 10.68 -8.29 20.91
C LYS A 193 10.45 -8.32 19.41
N ILE A 194 9.45 -7.55 18.95
CA ILE A 194 9.16 -7.40 17.52
C ILE A 194 10.40 -6.92 16.78
N ASP A 195 10.80 -7.64 15.73
CA ASP A 195 11.95 -7.30 14.87
C ASP A 195 11.53 -6.33 13.76
N PHE A 196 11.41 -5.06 14.10
CA PHE A 196 11.05 -3.99 13.16
C PHE A 196 12.08 -3.82 12.05
N ALA A 197 13.38 -4.05 12.35
CA ALA A 197 14.44 -3.95 11.35
C ALA A 197 14.28 -5.02 10.26
N PHE A 198 13.94 -6.25 10.66
CA PHE A 198 13.62 -7.31 9.71
C PHE A 198 12.43 -6.94 8.82
N MET A 199 11.35 -6.36 9.38
CA MET A 199 10.19 -5.94 8.58
C MET A 199 10.57 -4.91 7.51
N ASP A 200 11.40 -3.91 7.88
CA ASP A 200 11.86 -2.89 6.94
C ASP A 200 12.66 -3.49 5.79
N THR A 201 13.66 -4.33 6.13
CA THR A 201 14.54 -4.97 5.15
C THR A 201 13.76 -5.91 4.23
N PHE A 202 12.86 -6.73 4.78
CA PHE A 202 12.04 -7.65 4.01
C PHE A 202 11.12 -6.94 3.03
N ILE A 203 10.41 -5.89 3.47
CA ILE A 203 9.51 -5.12 2.58
C ILE A 203 10.31 -4.34 1.55
N SER A 204 11.50 -3.83 1.88
CA SER A 204 12.41 -3.23 0.90
C SER A 204 12.75 -4.23 -0.21
N ALA A 205 13.15 -5.45 0.14
CA ALA A 205 13.43 -6.51 -0.81
C ALA A 205 12.22 -6.83 -1.71
N ILE A 206 11.03 -6.97 -1.12
CA ILE A 206 9.79 -7.24 -1.88
C ILE A 206 9.48 -6.10 -2.85
N LYS A 207 9.64 -4.83 -2.46
CA LYS A 207 9.44 -3.67 -3.34
C LYS A 207 10.39 -3.71 -4.53
N LYS A 208 11.68 -4.00 -4.30
CA LYS A 208 12.68 -4.13 -5.37
C LYS A 208 12.34 -5.26 -6.34
N LEU A 209 11.93 -6.41 -5.84
CA LEU A 209 11.47 -7.52 -6.69
C LEU A 209 10.24 -7.15 -7.51
N ALA A 210 9.28 -6.45 -6.92
CA ALA A 210 8.04 -6.05 -7.59
C ALA A 210 8.28 -5.01 -8.70
N ILE A 211 9.23 -4.08 -8.51
CA ILE A 211 9.49 -3.01 -9.48
C ILE A 211 10.49 -3.40 -10.58
N LYS A 212 11.28 -4.46 -10.37
CA LYS A 212 12.38 -4.87 -11.25
C LYS A 212 12.01 -4.90 -12.73
N GLU A 213 10.92 -5.57 -13.09
CA GLU A 213 10.52 -5.69 -14.48
C GLU A 213 10.12 -4.37 -15.13
N VAL A 214 9.58 -3.43 -14.31
CA VAL A 214 9.23 -2.08 -14.76
C VAL A 214 10.48 -1.26 -15.06
N VAL A 215 11.50 -1.34 -14.20
CA VAL A 215 12.79 -0.67 -14.40
C VAL A 215 13.47 -1.22 -15.66
N LEU A 216 13.58 -2.55 -15.76
CA LEU A 216 14.19 -3.21 -16.94
C LEU A 216 13.45 -2.88 -18.24
N TYR A 217 12.13 -2.75 -18.21
CA TYR A 217 11.34 -2.29 -19.35
C TYR A 217 11.71 -0.86 -19.74
N SER A 218 11.72 0.06 -18.77
CA SER A 218 12.08 1.46 -18.98
C SER A 218 13.47 1.62 -19.58
N ASP A 219 14.47 0.93 -19.02
CA ASP A 219 15.87 0.97 -19.47
C ASP A 219 16.03 0.47 -20.90
N ARG A 220 15.38 -0.65 -21.25
CA ARG A 220 15.39 -1.19 -22.62
C ARG A 220 14.80 -0.21 -23.62
N LYS A 221 13.69 0.45 -23.28
CA LYS A 221 13.06 1.43 -24.17
C LYS A 221 13.93 2.69 -24.35
N ILE A 222 14.55 3.18 -23.29
CA ILE A 222 15.47 4.31 -23.35
C ILE A 222 16.69 3.97 -24.21
N ALA A 223 17.29 2.79 -24.02
CA ALA A 223 18.45 2.35 -24.81
C ALA A 223 18.10 2.25 -26.30
N ALA A 224 16.97 1.64 -26.66
CA ALA A 224 16.51 1.55 -28.04
C ALA A 224 16.28 2.93 -28.69
N THR A 225 15.70 3.87 -27.94
CA THR A 225 15.50 5.25 -28.42
C THR A 225 16.83 5.96 -28.68
N LYS A 226 17.80 5.85 -27.77
CA LYS A 226 19.14 6.43 -27.95
C LYS A 226 19.85 5.86 -29.16
N GLU A 227 19.74 4.56 -29.39
CA GLU A 227 20.34 3.91 -30.57
C GLU A 227 19.73 4.40 -31.89
N LEU A 228 18.41 4.58 -31.97
CA LEU A 228 17.74 5.11 -33.15
C LEU A 228 18.16 6.56 -33.43
N VAL A 229 18.25 7.41 -32.40
CA VAL A 229 18.69 8.80 -32.55
C VAL A 229 20.15 8.88 -33.03
N SER A 230 21.03 8.03 -32.49
CA SER A 230 22.45 8.01 -32.90
C SER A 230 22.63 7.56 -34.36
N LYS A 231 21.88 6.56 -34.82
CA LYS A 231 21.89 6.10 -36.24
C LYS A 231 21.39 7.18 -37.20
N ASN A 232 20.31 7.90 -36.82
CA ASN A 232 19.80 8.98 -37.65
C ASN A 232 20.76 10.17 -37.77
N ASN A 233 21.50 10.47 -36.71
CA ASN A 233 22.50 11.54 -36.75
C ASN A 233 23.72 11.16 -37.62
N GLN A 234 24.10 9.88 -37.69
CA GLN A 234 25.17 9.38 -38.57
C GLN A 234 24.78 9.33 -40.05
N LEU A 235 23.49 9.18 -40.37
CA LEU A 235 22.98 9.19 -41.75
C LEU A 235 22.81 10.58 -42.32
N ASN A 236 22.76 11.62 -41.45
CA ASN A 236 22.57 13.02 -41.82
C ASN A 236 23.87 13.86 -41.76
N SER A 237 25.00 13.24 -41.43
CA SER A 237 26.33 13.82 -41.42
C SER A 237 27.16 13.30 -42.59
#